data_4c031572b34b4e1e46317c998b2de579
#
_entry.id   4c031572b34b4e1e46317c998b2de579
#
_cell.length_a   1.000
_cell.length_b   1.000
_cell.length_c   1.000
_cell.angle_alpha   90.00
_cell.angle_beta   90.00
_cell.angle_gamma   90.00
#
_symmetry.space_group_name_H-M   'P 1'
#
loop_
_entity.id
_entity.type
_entity.pdbx_description
1 polymer ?
#
loop_
_entity_poly.entity_id
_entity_poly.type
_entity_poly.pdbx_seq_one_letter_code
_entity_poly.pdbx_strand_id
1 'polypeptide(L)'
;MPTQPYTILLALASVGLVLGCRPREEAVTDPATSVRAMTYNIEDVRTTDLRRADHPRLQRAAARIQHLAPDILLVNEMTYDQPGDPGYRAGNPEGHNAQRFAHHYLSTAQADSLDGISYQPVMLPVNTGVHSGLDLNNDGRVVPTVPEVPGAPDDGSVPPQTDAGRTYGNDAWGFGTFPGQYGMALLVRDDLTVLRDSIRTFRLLQWHEKPDASVPLDTTTFEPWYAPDAWAEMRLSSKSHWDVPVQLPDGTVLHVLASHPTPPGFDGPARRNDHRNHDEVQLWVDYLNQARYVEDDSGRAGGLHEDAPFVVMGDLNADPDDASIFRDAVRRLIGHDRVNGDVVPEASPARQADDPDLDPDDTAQWEARVDYVLPSSNLSVQDAGVWRPTPAAVPDVPVSDHFPVWVDVRVEP
;
A
#
# COMPACT_ATOMS: atom_id res chain seq x y z
N MET A 1 1.08 111.99 -13.67
CA MET A 1 2.02 110.84 -13.73
C MET A 1 1.16 109.62 -13.58
N PRO A 2 1.00 108.79 -14.60
CA PRO A 2 0.03 107.69 -14.57
C PRO A 2 0.66 106.43 -14.02
N THR A 3 -0.10 105.75 -13.23
CA THR A 3 0.15 104.42 -12.67
C THR A 3 -0.37 103.34 -13.64
N GLN A 4 0.51 102.38 -14.01
CA GLN A 4 0.11 101.23 -14.81
C GLN A 4 -0.34 100.04 -13.89
N PRO A 5 -1.33 99.23 -14.27
CA PRO A 5 -1.73 98.04 -13.54
C PRO A 5 -1.00 96.81 -14.01
N TYR A 6 -0.54 96.03 -13.07
CA TYR A 6 0.02 94.69 -13.32
C TYR A 6 -1.10 93.63 -13.52
N THR A 7 -1.08 92.93 -14.65
CA THR A 7 -1.96 91.81 -14.95
C THR A 7 -1.27 90.54 -14.44
N ILE A 8 -1.93 89.82 -13.53
CA ILE A 8 -1.50 88.53 -13.03
C ILE A 8 -2.14 87.48 -13.95
N LEU A 9 -1.30 86.72 -14.69
CA LEU A 9 -1.71 85.50 -15.43
C LEU A 9 -1.73 84.33 -14.47
N LEU A 10 -2.90 83.73 -14.21
CA LEU A 10 -3.05 82.46 -13.55
C LEU A 10 -2.84 81.32 -14.60
N ALA A 11 -1.81 80.51 -14.46
CA ALA A 11 -1.63 79.30 -15.22
C ALA A 11 -2.33 78.13 -14.48
N LEU A 12 -3.37 77.61 -15.05
CA LEU A 12 -4.01 76.36 -14.61
C LEU A 12 -3.16 75.17 -15.10
N ALA A 13 -2.53 74.47 -14.16
CA ALA A 13 -1.88 73.17 -14.44
C ALA A 13 -2.93 72.07 -14.32
N SER A 14 -3.32 71.48 -15.46
CA SER A 14 -4.15 70.24 -15.52
C SER A 14 -3.29 69.01 -15.15
N VAL A 15 -3.51 68.45 -13.97
CA VAL A 15 -2.92 67.19 -13.59
C VAL A 15 -3.78 66.07 -14.20
N GLY A 16 -3.35 65.49 -15.29
CA GLY A 16 -3.92 64.33 -15.90
C GLY A 16 -3.64 63.10 -15.03
N LEU A 17 -4.67 62.51 -14.41
CA LEU A 17 -4.57 61.21 -13.71
C LEU A 17 -4.54 60.12 -14.77
N VAL A 18 -3.34 59.58 -15.05
CA VAL A 18 -3.18 58.37 -15.86
C VAL A 18 -3.48 57.20 -14.96
N LEU A 19 -4.70 56.67 -15.02
CA LEU A 19 -5.03 55.33 -14.49
C LEU A 19 -4.33 54.30 -15.33
N GLY A 20 -3.13 53.92 -14.90
CA GLY A 20 -2.42 52.74 -15.43
C GLY A 20 -3.18 51.50 -15.05
N CYS A 21 -3.89 50.87 -15.99
CA CYS A 21 -4.25 49.47 -15.88
C CYS A 21 -2.99 48.65 -15.72
N ARG A 22 -2.74 48.16 -14.49
CA ARG A 22 -1.79 47.05 -14.29
C ARG A 22 -2.40 45.84 -14.98
N PRO A 23 -1.69 45.15 -15.86
CA PRO A 23 -2.13 43.86 -16.31
C PRO A 23 -2.27 42.99 -15.06
N ARG A 24 -3.46 42.37 -14.91
CA ARG A 24 -3.68 41.30 -13.98
C ARG A 24 -2.70 40.22 -14.39
N GLU A 25 -1.67 39.94 -13.58
CA GLU A 25 -0.89 38.72 -13.68
C GLU A 25 -1.93 37.59 -13.63
N GLU A 26 -2.20 36.97 -14.75
CA GLU A 26 -2.83 35.66 -14.77
C GLU A 26 -1.90 34.77 -13.96
N ALA A 27 -2.38 34.32 -12.81
CA ALA A 27 -1.70 33.28 -12.07
C ALA A 27 -1.50 32.14 -13.06
N VAL A 28 -0.26 31.85 -13.41
CA VAL A 28 0.11 30.62 -14.09
C VAL A 28 -0.26 29.54 -13.11
N THR A 29 -1.44 28.94 -13.24
CA THR A 29 -1.78 27.73 -12.53
C THR A 29 -0.86 26.67 -13.11
N ASP A 30 0.09 26.20 -12.32
CA ASP A 30 0.86 25.02 -12.67
C ASP A 30 -0.12 23.92 -13.09
N PRO A 31 0.11 23.22 -14.19
CA PRO A 31 -0.80 22.18 -14.63
C PRO A 31 -0.87 21.13 -13.52
N ALA A 32 -2.10 20.85 -13.07
CA ALA A 32 -2.34 19.82 -12.07
C ALA A 32 -1.65 18.51 -12.48
N THR A 33 -0.96 17.88 -11.53
CA THR A 33 -0.21 16.65 -11.78
C THR A 33 -1.16 15.45 -11.77
N SER A 34 -1.10 14.63 -12.83
CA SER A 34 -1.80 13.33 -12.88
C SER A 34 -0.87 12.23 -12.41
N VAL A 35 -1.36 11.35 -11.53
CA VAL A 35 -0.61 10.24 -10.94
C VAL A 35 -1.43 8.96 -11.06
N ARG A 36 -0.84 7.90 -11.65
CA ARG A 36 -1.39 6.55 -11.57
C ARG A 36 -0.85 5.84 -10.34
N ALA A 37 -1.71 5.58 -9.39
CA ALA A 37 -1.43 4.72 -8.24
C ALA A 37 -1.94 3.30 -8.51
N MET A 38 -1.14 2.28 -8.24
CA MET A 38 -1.46 0.88 -8.50
C MET A 38 -1.01 -0.01 -7.35
N THR A 39 -1.83 -0.99 -6.99
CA THR A 39 -1.44 -2.11 -6.11
C THR A 39 -1.47 -3.42 -6.88
N TYR A 40 -0.55 -4.31 -6.55
CA TYR A 40 -0.50 -5.67 -7.12
C TYR A 40 0.11 -6.64 -6.12
N ASN A 41 -0.69 -7.59 -5.64
CA ASN A 41 -0.17 -8.74 -4.93
C ASN A 41 0.39 -9.74 -5.97
N ILE A 42 1.69 -10.05 -5.90
CA ILE A 42 2.38 -10.92 -6.85
C ILE A 42 2.76 -12.29 -6.27
N GLU A 43 2.10 -12.67 -5.19
CA GLU A 43 2.14 -13.98 -4.53
C GLU A 43 3.54 -14.52 -4.20
N ASP A 44 3.90 -14.47 -2.92
CA ASP A 44 5.12 -15.05 -2.30
C ASP A 44 6.40 -14.91 -3.13
N VAL A 45 6.79 -13.68 -3.46
CA VAL A 45 8.06 -13.40 -4.15
C VAL A 45 9.21 -13.44 -3.16
N ARG A 46 10.14 -14.38 -3.38
CA ARG A 46 11.25 -14.66 -2.48
C ARG A 46 12.54 -14.01 -2.94
N THR A 47 13.45 -13.81 -2.00
CA THR A 47 14.78 -13.26 -2.30
C THR A 47 15.56 -14.11 -3.30
N THR A 48 15.39 -15.43 -3.27
CA THR A 48 15.99 -16.37 -4.24
C THR A 48 15.54 -16.08 -5.67
N ASP A 49 14.28 -15.74 -5.88
CA ASP A 49 13.68 -15.46 -7.19
C ASP A 49 14.21 -14.16 -7.78
N LEU A 50 14.39 -13.15 -6.90
CA LEU A 50 14.84 -11.81 -7.26
C LEU A 50 16.36 -11.70 -7.50
N ARG A 51 17.15 -12.73 -7.12
CA ARG A 51 18.58 -12.76 -7.39
C ARG A 51 18.94 -13.02 -8.85
N ARG A 52 18.03 -13.51 -9.63
CA ARG A 52 18.15 -13.76 -11.05
C ARG A 52 17.27 -12.77 -11.81
N ALA A 53 17.65 -12.42 -13.02
CA ALA A 53 16.89 -11.50 -13.89
C ALA A 53 16.00 -12.23 -14.91
N ASP A 54 15.96 -13.56 -14.84
CA ASP A 54 15.30 -14.43 -15.82
C ASP A 54 14.21 -15.33 -15.23
N HIS A 55 13.63 -14.94 -14.05
CA HIS A 55 12.55 -15.69 -13.44
C HIS A 55 11.24 -15.47 -14.24
N PRO A 56 10.66 -16.53 -14.86
CA PRO A 56 9.59 -16.36 -15.85
C PRO A 56 8.32 -15.70 -15.28
N ARG A 57 7.93 -16.02 -14.03
CA ARG A 57 6.78 -15.42 -13.36
C ARG A 57 7.00 -13.92 -13.13
N LEU A 58 8.20 -13.52 -12.67
CA LEU A 58 8.52 -12.12 -12.41
C LEU A 58 8.67 -11.29 -13.70
N GLN A 59 9.13 -11.88 -14.79
CA GLN A 59 9.12 -11.22 -16.11
C GLN A 59 7.70 -10.92 -16.57
N ARG A 60 6.77 -11.87 -16.39
CA ARG A 60 5.35 -11.66 -16.72
C ARG A 60 4.68 -10.63 -15.79
N ALA A 61 4.99 -10.65 -14.48
CA ALA A 61 4.53 -9.61 -13.56
C ALA A 61 5.00 -8.22 -14.01
N ALA A 62 6.29 -8.10 -14.32
CA ALA A 62 6.89 -6.86 -14.79
C ALA A 62 6.28 -6.38 -16.12
N ALA A 63 5.99 -7.30 -17.06
CA ALA A 63 5.32 -6.95 -18.31
C ALA A 63 3.92 -6.35 -18.08
N ARG A 64 3.16 -6.87 -17.10
CA ARG A 64 1.85 -6.31 -16.71
C ARG A 64 2.00 -4.92 -16.12
N ILE A 65 2.98 -4.74 -15.21
CA ILE A 65 3.29 -3.46 -14.60
C ILE A 65 3.73 -2.44 -15.65
N GLN A 66 4.61 -2.81 -16.58
CA GLN A 66 5.04 -1.94 -17.67
C GLN A 66 3.90 -1.57 -18.64
N HIS A 67 2.96 -2.49 -18.87
CA HIS A 67 1.77 -2.21 -19.69
C HIS A 67 0.86 -1.15 -19.04
N LEU A 68 0.71 -1.19 -17.72
CA LEU A 68 -0.09 -0.24 -16.95
C LEU A 68 0.66 1.03 -16.59
N ALA A 69 2.00 0.98 -16.58
CA ALA A 69 2.93 2.10 -16.35
C ALA A 69 2.57 3.01 -15.15
N PRO A 70 2.42 2.46 -13.92
CA PRO A 70 2.08 3.26 -12.77
C PRO A 70 3.20 4.21 -12.36
N ASP A 71 2.83 5.37 -11.80
CA ASP A 71 3.75 6.32 -11.19
C ASP A 71 4.12 5.91 -9.76
N ILE A 72 3.16 5.33 -9.06
CA ILE A 72 3.31 4.79 -7.71
C ILE A 72 2.75 3.36 -7.71
N LEU A 73 3.60 2.39 -7.37
CA LEU A 73 3.27 0.97 -7.37
C LEU A 73 3.54 0.37 -6.00
N LEU A 74 2.50 -0.17 -5.36
CA LEU A 74 2.65 -1.04 -4.20
C LEU A 74 2.60 -2.51 -4.65
N VAL A 75 3.66 -3.24 -4.34
CA VAL A 75 3.74 -4.69 -4.54
C VAL A 75 3.58 -5.38 -3.19
N ASN A 76 2.53 -6.19 -3.06
CA ASN A 76 2.33 -7.03 -1.89
C ASN A 76 2.99 -8.41 -2.09
N GLU A 77 3.34 -9.05 -0.99
CA GLU A 77 3.98 -10.38 -0.91
C GLU A 77 5.40 -10.47 -1.47
N MET A 78 6.13 -9.38 -1.45
CA MET A 78 7.57 -9.41 -1.69
C MET A 78 8.33 -9.55 -0.38
N THR A 79 9.16 -10.59 -0.25
CA THR A 79 9.99 -10.83 0.95
C THR A 79 10.85 -9.61 1.29
N TYR A 80 10.78 -9.14 2.54
CA TYR A 80 11.76 -8.23 3.12
C TYR A 80 13.02 -9.04 3.47
N ASP A 81 14.05 -8.94 2.65
CA ASP A 81 15.28 -9.73 2.85
C ASP A 81 16.07 -9.28 4.08
N GLN A 82 16.17 -10.19 5.04
CA GLN A 82 16.82 -9.99 6.34
C GLN A 82 17.43 -11.30 6.87
N PRO A 83 18.23 -11.27 7.95
CA PRO A 83 18.74 -12.49 8.58
C PRO A 83 17.62 -13.50 8.89
N GLY A 84 17.80 -14.74 8.45
CA GLY A 84 16.81 -15.83 8.57
C GLY A 84 15.99 -16.07 7.30
N ASP A 85 15.93 -15.13 6.37
CA ASP A 85 15.43 -15.41 5.01
C ASP A 85 16.40 -16.35 4.27
N PRO A 86 15.90 -17.46 3.67
CA PRO A 86 16.73 -18.42 2.96
C PRO A 86 17.58 -17.84 1.82
N GLY A 87 17.10 -16.73 1.25
CA GLY A 87 17.80 -15.99 0.21
C GLY A 87 18.78 -14.95 0.75
N TYR A 88 18.74 -14.56 2.01
CA TYR A 88 19.59 -13.52 2.55
C TYR A 88 21.07 -13.96 2.63
N ARG A 89 21.99 -13.05 2.35
CA ARG A 89 23.44 -13.26 2.53
C ARG A 89 23.98 -12.29 3.56
N ALA A 90 24.65 -12.81 4.57
CA ALA A 90 25.25 -11.99 5.62
C ALA A 90 26.16 -10.89 5.02
N GLY A 91 25.98 -9.67 5.51
CA GLY A 91 26.68 -8.48 5.03
C GLY A 91 26.00 -7.73 3.88
N ASN A 92 24.91 -8.25 3.31
CA ASN A 92 24.06 -7.46 2.42
C ASN A 92 23.20 -6.49 3.26
N PRO A 93 22.82 -5.33 2.70
CA PRO A 93 21.79 -4.51 3.29
C PRO A 93 20.46 -5.27 3.34
N GLU A 94 19.64 -5.00 4.35
CA GLU A 94 18.29 -5.52 4.47
C GLU A 94 17.31 -4.72 3.60
N GLY A 95 16.18 -5.32 3.21
CA GLY A 95 15.13 -4.66 2.43
C GLY A 95 15.55 -4.29 0.99
N HIS A 96 16.42 -5.07 0.37
CA HIS A 96 16.94 -4.82 -0.98
C HIS A 96 16.13 -5.48 -2.10
N ASN A 97 15.11 -6.26 -1.77
CA ASN A 97 14.33 -6.98 -2.79
C ASN A 97 13.54 -6.04 -3.70
N ALA A 98 12.99 -4.95 -3.18
CA ALA A 98 12.37 -3.91 -4.01
C ALA A 98 13.35 -3.33 -5.04
N GLN A 99 14.61 -3.08 -4.64
CA GLN A 99 15.67 -2.60 -5.55
C GLN A 99 16.01 -3.65 -6.62
N ARG A 100 16.07 -4.95 -6.25
CA ARG A 100 16.33 -6.03 -7.22
C ARG A 100 15.20 -6.14 -8.23
N PHE A 101 13.93 -6.09 -7.78
CA PHE A 101 12.78 -6.13 -8.67
C PHE A 101 12.77 -4.94 -9.63
N ALA A 102 12.94 -3.73 -9.13
CA ALA A 102 13.02 -2.53 -9.96
C ALA A 102 14.15 -2.63 -11.00
N HIS A 103 15.35 -3.03 -10.57
CA HIS A 103 16.52 -3.08 -11.44
C HIS A 103 16.51 -4.25 -12.42
N HIS A 104 16.15 -5.48 -11.98
CA HIS A 104 16.26 -6.66 -12.83
C HIS A 104 15.08 -6.81 -13.79
N TYR A 105 13.89 -6.30 -13.42
CA TYR A 105 12.66 -6.59 -14.14
C TYR A 105 11.97 -5.34 -14.68
N LEU A 106 11.83 -4.26 -13.89
CA LEU A 106 11.06 -3.10 -14.32
C LEU A 106 11.86 -2.11 -15.18
N SER A 107 13.16 -1.94 -14.92
CA SER A 107 13.99 -1.04 -15.71
C SER A 107 14.35 -1.57 -17.11
N THR A 108 14.06 -2.84 -17.39
CA THR A 108 14.30 -3.48 -18.68
C THR A 108 12.96 -3.85 -19.31
N ALA A 109 12.74 -3.41 -20.57
CA ALA A 109 11.53 -3.74 -21.32
C ALA A 109 11.34 -5.26 -21.41
N GLN A 110 10.15 -5.76 -21.00
CA GLN A 110 9.83 -7.18 -21.02
C GLN A 110 9.25 -7.67 -22.36
N ALA A 111 8.95 -6.76 -23.28
CA ALA A 111 8.55 -7.03 -24.65
C ALA A 111 8.92 -5.84 -25.55
N ASP A 112 8.99 -6.06 -26.87
CA ASP A 112 9.34 -5.00 -27.85
C ASP A 112 8.37 -3.81 -27.85
N SER A 113 7.14 -4.00 -27.37
CA SER A 113 6.09 -2.98 -27.28
C SER A 113 6.01 -2.28 -25.92
N LEU A 114 6.89 -2.63 -24.98
CA LEU A 114 6.91 -2.10 -23.63
C LEU A 114 8.18 -1.29 -23.39
N ASP A 115 8.09 -0.32 -22.50
CA ASP A 115 9.22 0.48 -22.05
C ASP A 115 9.65 0.07 -20.63
N GLY A 116 10.95 0.12 -20.36
CA GLY A 116 11.49 0.00 -19.03
C GLY A 116 11.12 1.22 -18.19
N ILE A 117 10.78 1.00 -16.91
CA ILE A 117 10.40 2.06 -15.98
C ILE A 117 11.42 2.11 -14.85
N SER A 118 11.91 3.30 -14.55
CA SER A 118 12.82 3.54 -13.43
C SER A 118 12.06 3.95 -12.18
N TYR A 119 12.34 3.27 -11.06
CA TYR A 119 11.68 3.50 -9.79
C TYR A 119 12.66 3.70 -8.64
N GLN A 120 12.29 4.56 -7.70
CA GLN A 120 12.88 4.65 -6.37
C GLN A 120 12.18 3.63 -5.45
N PRO A 121 12.89 2.60 -4.97
CA PRO A 121 12.28 1.62 -4.08
C PRO A 121 12.21 2.11 -2.64
N VAL A 122 11.11 1.76 -1.97
CA VAL A 122 10.93 1.86 -0.52
C VAL A 122 10.55 0.47 -0.02
N MET A 123 11.35 -0.09 0.87
CA MET A 123 11.06 -1.37 1.50
C MET A 123 11.46 -1.28 2.96
N LEU A 124 10.53 -1.54 3.85
CA LEU A 124 10.69 -1.33 5.29
C LEU A 124 10.40 -2.62 6.05
N PRO A 125 10.95 -2.80 7.27
CA PRO A 125 10.78 -4.03 8.03
C PRO A 125 9.33 -4.41 8.26
N VAL A 126 9.07 -5.73 8.26
CA VAL A 126 7.74 -6.32 8.50
C VAL A 126 7.78 -7.31 9.67
N ASN A 127 6.61 -7.65 10.20
CA ASN A 127 6.46 -8.60 11.32
C ASN A 127 6.35 -10.07 10.87
N THR A 128 6.05 -10.29 9.60
CA THR A 128 5.86 -11.65 9.08
C THR A 128 7.11 -12.51 9.22
N GLY A 129 6.93 -13.71 9.77
CA GLY A 129 8.00 -14.65 10.03
C GLY A 129 9.01 -14.21 11.11
N VAL A 130 8.83 -13.04 11.72
CA VAL A 130 9.66 -12.61 12.86
C VAL A 130 9.12 -13.25 14.12
N HIS A 131 9.89 -14.17 14.68
CA HIS A 131 9.47 -14.98 15.82
C HIS A 131 9.22 -14.14 17.07
N SER A 132 8.09 -14.37 17.75
CA SER A 132 7.69 -13.62 18.95
C SER A 132 8.40 -14.10 20.24
N GLY A 133 8.79 -15.35 20.29
CA GLY A 133 9.25 -16.02 21.53
C GLY A 133 8.10 -16.53 22.40
N LEU A 134 6.86 -16.40 21.94
CA LEU A 134 5.63 -16.74 22.65
C LEU A 134 4.86 -17.83 21.90
N ASP A 135 4.07 -18.64 22.63
CA ASP A 135 3.10 -19.58 22.06
C ASP A 135 1.82 -18.79 21.71
N LEU A 136 1.73 -18.38 20.45
CA LEU A 136 0.61 -17.55 19.98
C LEU A 136 -0.57 -18.37 19.46
N ASN A 137 -0.36 -19.66 19.19
CA ASN A 137 -1.40 -20.57 18.70
C ASN A 137 -1.96 -21.51 19.79
N ASN A 138 -1.43 -21.43 21.03
CA ASN A 138 -1.81 -22.23 22.18
C ASN A 138 -1.64 -23.75 21.97
N ASP A 139 -0.64 -24.18 21.19
CA ASP A 139 -0.34 -25.60 20.99
C ASP A 139 0.63 -26.18 22.06
N GLY A 140 1.08 -25.34 22.98
CA GLY A 140 2.00 -25.69 24.07
C GLY A 140 3.47 -25.77 23.62
N ARG A 141 3.82 -25.22 22.47
CA ARG A 141 5.17 -25.23 21.92
C ARG A 141 5.57 -23.82 21.47
N VAL A 142 6.87 -23.58 21.48
CA VAL A 142 7.48 -22.38 20.90
C VAL A 142 8.63 -22.86 20.01
N VAL A 143 8.54 -22.58 18.70
CA VAL A 143 9.53 -23.03 17.70
C VAL A 143 10.27 -21.84 17.12
N PRO A 144 11.40 -21.38 17.76
CA PRO A 144 12.08 -20.16 17.36
C PRO A 144 13.08 -20.34 16.19
N THR A 145 13.34 -21.58 15.78
CA THR A 145 14.32 -21.87 14.73
C THR A 145 13.64 -21.95 13.38
N VAL A 146 14.10 -21.13 12.43
CA VAL A 146 13.62 -21.17 11.06
C VAL A 146 13.86 -22.57 10.48
N PRO A 147 12.81 -23.26 10.00
CA PRO A 147 12.96 -24.58 9.40
C PRO A 147 13.59 -24.49 8.00
N GLU A 148 13.91 -25.66 7.44
CA GLU A 148 14.26 -25.71 6.02
C GLU A 148 13.08 -25.26 5.15
N VAL A 149 13.34 -24.29 4.28
CA VAL A 149 12.34 -23.70 3.38
C VAL A 149 12.53 -24.28 1.98
N PRO A 150 11.50 -24.87 1.35
CA PRO A 150 11.59 -25.37 -0.01
C PRO A 150 12.00 -24.27 -1.00
N GLY A 151 12.88 -24.61 -1.93
CA GLY A 151 13.21 -23.72 -3.05
C GLY A 151 12.06 -23.59 -4.04
N ALA A 152 12.11 -22.57 -4.89
CA ALA A 152 11.14 -22.42 -5.97
C ALA A 152 11.24 -23.61 -6.95
N PRO A 153 10.09 -24.17 -7.42
CA PRO A 153 10.07 -25.15 -8.49
C PRO A 153 10.64 -24.57 -9.80
N ASP A 154 11.15 -25.46 -10.67
CA ASP A 154 11.75 -25.05 -11.96
C ASP A 154 10.78 -24.33 -12.89
N ASP A 155 9.48 -24.58 -12.77
CA ASP A 155 8.42 -23.91 -13.53
C ASP A 155 8.13 -22.47 -13.05
N GLY A 156 8.71 -22.08 -11.91
CA GLY A 156 8.54 -20.77 -11.30
C GLY A 156 7.26 -20.62 -10.48
N SER A 157 6.56 -21.71 -10.19
CA SER A 157 5.41 -21.70 -9.28
C SER A 157 5.83 -21.40 -7.83
N VAL A 158 4.85 -21.00 -7.00
CA VAL A 158 5.06 -20.75 -5.59
C VAL A 158 5.36 -22.04 -4.84
N PRO A 159 6.44 -22.12 -4.06
CA PRO A 159 6.76 -23.31 -3.31
C PRO A 159 5.72 -23.59 -2.21
N PRO A 160 5.31 -24.86 -1.99
CA PRO A 160 4.37 -25.19 -0.95
C PRO A 160 4.95 -24.92 0.45
N GLN A 161 4.08 -24.49 1.35
CA GLN A 161 4.44 -24.39 2.77
C GLN A 161 4.57 -25.77 3.40
N THR A 162 5.64 -25.99 4.19
CA THR A 162 5.82 -27.22 4.96
C THR A 162 5.10 -27.16 6.31
N ASP A 163 4.83 -28.32 6.91
CA ASP A 163 4.26 -28.37 8.28
C ASP A 163 5.20 -27.72 9.31
N ALA A 164 6.51 -27.90 9.15
CA ALA A 164 7.51 -27.25 10.01
C ALA A 164 7.49 -25.71 9.84
N GLY A 165 7.35 -25.24 8.59
CA GLY A 165 7.20 -23.82 8.29
C GLY A 165 5.94 -23.22 8.91
N ARG A 166 4.81 -23.91 8.80
CA ARG A 166 3.54 -23.49 9.44
C ARG A 166 3.66 -23.45 10.97
N THR A 167 4.27 -24.47 11.57
CA THR A 167 4.49 -24.51 13.04
C THR A 167 5.36 -23.33 13.50
N TYR A 168 6.43 -23.01 12.77
CA TYR A 168 7.25 -21.83 13.03
C TYR A 168 6.46 -20.53 12.88
N GLY A 169 5.72 -20.38 11.77
CA GLY A 169 4.99 -19.16 11.44
C GLY A 169 3.82 -18.84 12.39
N ASN A 170 3.25 -19.86 13.03
CA ASN A 170 2.16 -19.68 13.98
C ASN A 170 2.54 -18.87 15.23
N ASP A 171 3.85 -18.88 15.60
CA ASP A 171 4.39 -18.13 16.73
C ASP A 171 5.14 -16.85 16.33
N ALA A 172 5.07 -16.46 15.05
CA ALA A 172 5.62 -15.19 14.58
C ALA A 172 4.64 -14.03 14.86
N TRP A 173 5.17 -12.81 14.98
CA TRP A 173 4.35 -11.60 15.14
C TRP A 173 3.34 -11.40 14.00
N GLY A 174 3.64 -11.87 12.81
CA GLY A 174 2.77 -12.06 11.67
C GLY A 174 3.16 -13.36 10.98
N PHE A 175 2.19 -14.11 10.46
CA PHE A 175 2.46 -15.40 9.86
C PHE A 175 3.46 -15.29 8.70
N GLY A 176 4.46 -16.16 8.72
CA GLY A 176 5.46 -16.35 7.68
C GLY A 176 6.38 -17.52 8.06
N THR A 177 6.75 -18.35 7.08
CA THR A 177 7.57 -19.56 7.33
C THR A 177 9.05 -19.26 7.50
N PHE A 178 9.43 -18.01 7.28
CA PHE A 178 10.76 -17.44 7.53
C PHE A 178 10.66 -15.92 7.70
N PRO A 179 11.66 -15.24 8.32
CA PRO A 179 11.61 -13.80 8.55
C PRO A 179 11.50 -12.98 7.27
N GLY A 180 10.53 -12.08 7.22
CA GLY A 180 10.31 -11.14 6.12
C GLY A 180 9.43 -11.65 4.98
N GLN A 181 9.00 -12.93 4.99
CA GLN A 181 8.06 -13.46 3.98
C GLN A 181 6.78 -12.61 3.94
N TYR A 182 6.14 -12.51 2.77
CA TYR A 182 4.90 -11.73 2.58
C TYR A 182 5.01 -10.23 2.89
N GLY A 183 6.21 -9.65 2.76
CA GLY A 183 6.41 -8.21 2.94
C GLY A 183 5.81 -7.37 1.83
N MET A 184 6.13 -6.09 1.84
CA MET A 184 5.64 -5.10 0.86
C MET A 184 6.81 -4.33 0.25
N ALA A 185 6.64 -3.87 -0.99
CA ALA A 185 7.57 -2.97 -1.67
C ALA A 185 6.80 -1.84 -2.33
N LEU A 186 7.11 -0.60 -1.98
CA LEU A 186 6.59 0.58 -2.67
C LEU A 186 7.64 1.07 -3.66
N LEU A 187 7.22 1.25 -4.90
CA LEU A 187 8.04 1.70 -6.01
C LEU A 187 7.47 3.03 -6.52
N VAL A 188 8.24 4.08 -6.43
CA VAL A 188 7.85 5.44 -6.84
C VAL A 188 8.70 5.85 -8.04
N ARG A 189 8.08 6.27 -9.14
CA ARG A 189 8.78 6.65 -10.36
C ARG A 189 9.82 7.75 -10.10
N ASP A 190 10.95 7.73 -10.81
CA ASP A 190 12.12 8.58 -10.52
C ASP A 190 11.88 10.10 -10.69
N ASP A 191 10.82 10.50 -11.40
CA ASP A 191 10.43 11.92 -11.55
C ASP A 191 9.58 12.46 -10.37
N LEU A 192 9.19 11.61 -9.44
CA LEU A 192 8.59 11.95 -8.15
C LEU A 192 9.66 11.91 -7.05
N THR A 193 9.38 12.45 -5.86
CA THR A 193 10.34 12.47 -4.77
C THR A 193 9.77 11.84 -3.49
N VAL A 194 10.35 10.75 -3.03
CA VAL A 194 10.00 10.16 -1.73
C VAL A 194 10.62 10.97 -0.60
N LEU A 195 9.80 11.51 0.30
CA LEU A 195 10.25 12.26 1.48
C LEU A 195 10.63 11.29 2.61
N ARG A 196 11.78 10.62 2.46
CA ARG A 196 12.21 9.49 3.29
C ARG A 196 12.25 9.77 4.79
N ASP A 197 12.66 10.97 5.19
CA ASP A 197 12.78 11.37 6.61
C ASP A 197 11.40 11.61 7.28
N SER A 198 10.33 11.64 6.47
CA SER A 198 8.95 11.84 6.92
C SER A 198 8.11 10.57 6.89
N ILE A 199 8.68 9.44 6.47
CA ILE A 199 7.99 8.16 6.45
C ILE A 199 7.60 7.76 7.87
N ARG A 200 6.38 7.25 8.03
CA ARG A 200 5.89 6.66 9.27
C ARG A 200 5.61 5.18 9.07
N THR A 201 5.97 4.37 10.07
CA THR A 201 5.68 2.94 10.11
C THR A 201 5.04 2.58 11.43
N PHE A 202 4.12 1.60 11.40
CA PHE A 202 3.33 1.21 12.58
C PHE A 202 3.48 -0.29 12.87
N ARG A 203 4.68 -0.83 12.61
CA ARG A 203 4.98 -2.24 12.80
C ARG A 203 4.98 -2.66 14.28
N LEU A 204 5.40 -1.74 15.16
CA LEU A 204 5.58 -2.01 16.59
C LEU A 204 4.36 -1.64 17.44
N LEU A 205 3.34 -0.99 16.88
CA LEU A 205 2.11 -0.65 17.58
C LEU A 205 1.49 -1.91 18.18
N GLN A 206 1.29 -1.91 19.51
CA GLN A 206 0.73 -3.05 20.22
C GLN A 206 -0.79 -3.09 20.05
N TRP A 207 -1.35 -4.29 19.86
CA TRP A 207 -2.78 -4.44 19.56
C TRP A 207 -3.65 -4.00 20.73
N HIS A 208 -3.23 -4.25 21.97
CA HIS A 208 -3.97 -3.86 23.17
C HIS A 208 -4.04 -2.33 23.38
N GLU A 209 -3.19 -1.54 22.74
CA GLU A 209 -3.23 -0.08 22.82
C GLU A 209 -4.39 0.52 22.01
N LYS A 210 -4.91 -0.25 21.04
CA LYS A 210 -6.09 0.16 20.29
C LYS A 210 -7.32 0.17 21.20
N PRO A 211 -8.01 1.32 21.38
CA PRO A 211 -9.30 1.35 22.07
C PRO A 211 -10.29 0.40 21.38
N ASP A 212 -11.06 -0.34 22.19
CA ASP A 212 -12.04 -1.32 21.69
C ASP A 212 -11.42 -2.37 20.74
N ALA A 213 -10.18 -2.80 21.03
CA ALA A 213 -9.52 -3.85 20.28
C ALA A 213 -10.40 -5.11 20.19
N SER A 214 -10.50 -5.69 19.02
CA SER A 214 -11.28 -6.88 18.74
C SER A 214 -10.55 -8.12 19.27
N VAL A 215 -10.71 -8.42 20.56
CA VAL A 215 -10.01 -9.53 21.23
C VAL A 215 -10.61 -10.87 20.82
N PRO A 216 -9.85 -11.80 20.22
CA PRO A 216 -10.34 -13.14 19.92
C PRO A 216 -10.54 -13.93 21.22
N LEU A 217 -11.61 -14.75 21.26
CA LEU A 217 -11.96 -15.57 22.41
C LEU A 217 -11.83 -17.06 22.07
N ASP A 218 -11.39 -17.85 23.03
CA ASP A 218 -11.52 -19.29 22.96
C ASP A 218 -13.03 -19.65 23.01
N THR A 219 -13.51 -20.38 22.00
CA THR A 219 -14.95 -20.67 21.85
C THR A 219 -15.49 -21.69 22.83
N THR A 220 -14.62 -22.34 23.62
CA THR A 220 -15.00 -23.32 24.64
C THR A 220 -15.07 -22.69 26.03
N THR A 221 -14.07 -21.89 26.36
CA THR A 221 -13.94 -21.25 27.68
C THR A 221 -14.51 -19.85 27.72
N PHE A 222 -14.66 -19.18 26.57
CA PHE A 222 -15.03 -17.76 26.41
C PHE A 222 -14.04 -16.79 27.07
N GLU A 223 -12.84 -17.27 27.38
CA GLU A 223 -11.73 -16.42 27.85
C GLU A 223 -10.95 -15.88 26.63
N PRO A 224 -10.18 -14.78 26.80
CA PRO A 224 -9.28 -14.29 25.76
C PRO A 224 -8.36 -15.38 25.24
N TRP A 225 -8.20 -15.46 23.90
CA TRP A 225 -7.35 -16.47 23.27
C TRP A 225 -5.88 -16.35 23.67
N TYR A 226 -5.35 -15.12 23.64
CA TYR A 226 -3.96 -14.88 24.00
C TYR A 226 -3.81 -14.81 25.51
N ALA A 227 -2.78 -15.48 26.04
CA ALA A 227 -2.36 -15.31 27.42
C ALA A 227 -2.05 -13.82 27.73
N PRO A 228 -2.21 -13.35 28.97
CA PRO A 228 -2.05 -11.91 29.28
C PRO A 228 -0.69 -11.33 28.91
N ASP A 229 0.40 -12.09 29.03
CA ASP A 229 1.75 -11.71 28.65
C ASP A 229 1.90 -11.65 27.11
N ALA A 230 1.33 -12.61 26.39
CA ALA A 230 1.32 -12.60 24.93
C ALA A 230 0.47 -11.44 24.38
N TRP A 231 -0.70 -11.17 24.97
CA TRP A 231 -1.55 -10.05 24.57
C TRP A 231 -0.90 -8.69 24.81
N ALA A 232 -0.17 -8.55 25.91
CA ALA A 232 0.55 -7.31 26.23
C ALA A 232 1.66 -6.97 25.23
N GLU A 233 2.17 -7.94 24.49
CA GLU A 233 3.23 -7.76 23.52
C GLU A 233 2.76 -7.94 22.06
N MET A 234 1.53 -8.44 21.86
CA MET A 234 1.01 -8.71 20.51
C MET A 234 0.92 -7.45 19.68
N ARG A 235 1.55 -7.47 18.51
CA ARG A 235 1.54 -6.35 17.57
C ARG A 235 0.26 -6.34 16.76
N LEU A 236 -0.30 -5.14 16.53
CA LEU A 236 -1.51 -5.00 15.71
C LEU A 236 -1.23 -5.43 14.27
N SER A 237 -0.23 -4.84 13.61
CA SER A 237 0.07 -5.15 12.22
C SER A 237 0.75 -6.51 12.06
N SER A 238 0.24 -7.37 11.20
CA SER A 238 0.87 -8.63 10.83
C SER A 238 2.11 -8.45 9.93
N LYS A 239 2.08 -7.44 9.06
CA LYS A 239 3.21 -6.98 8.26
C LYS A 239 3.69 -5.64 8.82
N SER A 240 3.15 -4.56 8.33
CA SER A 240 3.31 -3.19 8.80
C SER A 240 2.23 -2.32 8.13
N HIS A 241 2.03 -1.12 8.65
CA HIS A 241 1.33 -0.04 7.96
C HIS A 241 2.33 1.07 7.71
N TRP A 242 2.31 1.66 6.51
CA TRP A 242 3.24 2.72 6.12
C TRP A 242 2.48 3.96 5.66
N ASP A 243 2.86 5.13 6.16
CA ASP A 243 2.55 6.42 5.55
C ASP A 243 3.82 6.92 4.87
N VAL A 244 3.83 6.89 3.55
CA VAL A 244 4.97 7.31 2.73
C VAL A 244 4.60 8.57 1.96
N PRO A 245 5.07 9.75 2.38
CA PRO A 245 4.83 10.99 1.65
C PRO A 245 5.68 11.06 0.39
N VAL A 246 5.02 11.34 -0.74
CA VAL A 246 5.61 11.49 -2.07
C VAL A 246 5.35 12.90 -2.57
N GLN A 247 6.41 13.66 -2.81
CA GLN A 247 6.32 15.00 -3.39
C GLN A 247 6.21 14.91 -4.92
N LEU A 248 5.19 15.55 -5.46
CA LEU A 248 4.91 15.69 -6.87
C LEU A 248 5.71 16.87 -7.49
N PRO A 249 5.83 16.95 -8.83
CA PRO A 249 6.61 18.01 -9.49
C PRO A 249 6.13 19.43 -9.20
N ASP A 250 4.85 19.62 -8.89
CA ASP A 250 4.27 20.91 -8.48
C ASP A 250 4.53 21.27 -7.01
N GLY A 251 5.20 20.40 -6.26
CA GLY A 251 5.50 20.57 -4.84
C GLY A 251 4.44 20.02 -3.88
N THR A 252 3.29 19.59 -4.36
CA THR A 252 2.25 18.95 -3.54
C THR A 252 2.75 17.62 -2.99
N VAL A 253 2.36 17.28 -1.77
CA VAL A 253 2.73 16.02 -1.12
C VAL A 253 1.52 15.09 -1.09
N LEU A 254 1.59 13.98 -1.80
CA LEU A 254 0.61 12.89 -1.78
C LEU A 254 1.09 11.83 -0.78
N HIS A 255 0.24 11.46 0.18
CA HIS A 255 0.54 10.41 1.15
C HIS A 255 0.09 9.03 0.62
N VAL A 256 1.01 8.07 0.59
CA VAL A 256 0.71 6.68 0.26
C VAL A 256 0.55 5.90 1.56
N LEU A 257 -0.68 5.53 1.87
CA LEU A 257 -1.05 4.74 3.05
C LEU A 257 -1.09 3.27 2.66
N ALA A 258 0.04 2.57 2.83
CA ALA A 258 0.26 1.22 2.35
C ALA A 258 0.15 0.18 3.46
N SER A 259 -0.63 -0.89 3.24
CA SER A 259 -0.73 -2.01 4.17
C SER A 259 -1.06 -3.32 3.47
N HIS A 260 -0.85 -4.41 4.19
CA HIS A 260 -1.28 -5.75 3.82
C HIS A 260 -1.75 -6.48 5.10
N PRO A 261 -3.00 -6.26 5.53
CA PRO A 261 -3.59 -6.91 6.69
C PRO A 261 -3.57 -8.44 6.65
N THR A 262 -3.77 -9.06 7.80
CA THR A 262 -3.88 -10.51 7.95
C THR A 262 -5.00 -11.06 7.06
N PRO A 263 -4.78 -12.09 6.22
CA PRO A 263 -5.87 -12.75 5.54
C PRO A 263 -6.79 -13.45 6.56
N PRO A 264 -8.12 -13.22 6.48
CA PRO A 264 -9.08 -13.91 7.34
C PRO A 264 -9.13 -15.41 7.02
N GLY A 265 -9.45 -16.23 8.00
CA GLY A 265 -9.43 -17.68 7.85
C GLY A 265 -8.07 -18.30 8.19
N PHE A 266 -7.84 -19.54 7.78
CA PHE A 266 -6.63 -20.34 8.09
C PHE A 266 -6.38 -20.58 9.60
N ASP A 267 -7.31 -20.20 10.45
CA ASP A 267 -7.28 -20.38 11.89
C ASP A 267 -8.57 -21.03 12.40
N GLY A 268 -8.56 -21.51 13.61
CA GLY A 268 -9.68 -22.26 14.17
C GLY A 268 -10.91 -21.39 14.54
N PRO A 269 -11.83 -21.95 15.34
CA PRO A 269 -13.10 -21.29 15.68
C PRO A 269 -12.95 -19.94 16.40
N ALA A 270 -11.80 -19.66 17.00
CA ALA A 270 -11.51 -18.36 17.64
C ALA A 270 -11.39 -17.20 16.64
N ARG A 271 -11.29 -17.50 15.34
CA ARG A 271 -11.26 -16.51 14.24
C ARG A 271 -10.25 -15.38 14.48
N ARG A 272 -9.07 -15.71 15.01
CA ARG A 272 -8.03 -14.73 15.38
C ARG A 272 -7.64 -13.81 14.20
N ASN A 273 -7.57 -14.38 13.01
CA ASN A 273 -7.20 -13.65 11.82
C ASN A 273 -8.29 -12.66 11.37
N ASP A 274 -9.57 -13.02 11.51
CA ASP A 274 -10.69 -12.10 11.26
C ASP A 274 -10.66 -10.91 12.23
N HIS A 275 -10.46 -11.18 13.53
CA HIS A 275 -10.35 -10.14 14.54
C HIS A 275 -9.18 -9.20 14.23
N ARG A 276 -8.04 -9.76 13.85
CA ARG A 276 -6.85 -8.99 13.54
C ARG A 276 -7.01 -8.20 12.24
N ASN A 277 -7.50 -8.82 11.16
CA ASN A 277 -7.79 -8.14 9.89
C ASN A 277 -8.70 -6.92 10.11
N HIS A 278 -9.81 -7.12 10.85
CA HIS A 278 -10.72 -6.04 11.21
C HIS A 278 -9.98 -4.84 11.83
N ASP A 279 -9.14 -5.10 12.84
CA ASP A 279 -8.45 -4.03 13.56
C ASP A 279 -7.28 -3.43 12.77
N GLU A 280 -6.60 -4.22 11.91
CA GLU A 280 -5.59 -3.72 10.98
C GLU A 280 -6.21 -2.77 9.94
N VAL A 281 -7.37 -3.09 9.38
CA VAL A 281 -8.09 -2.20 8.46
C VAL A 281 -8.64 -0.96 9.19
N GLN A 282 -9.20 -1.16 10.40
CA GLN A 282 -9.70 -0.07 11.24
C GLN A 282 -8.60 0.95 11.60
N LEU A 283 -7.33 0.53 11.65
CA LEU A 283 -6.21 1.44 11.92
C LEU A 283 -6.15 2.60 10.92
N TRP A 284 -6.48 2.37 9.64
CA TRP A 284 -6.56 3.47 8.68
C TRP A 284 -7.69 4.44 8.97
N VAL A 285 -8.87 3.97 9.37
CA VAL A 285 -9.98 4.83 9.81
C VAL A 285 -9.54 5.68 11.02
N ASP A 286 -8.90 5.06 11.99
CA ASP A 286 -8.43 5.72 13.20
C ASP A 286 -7.29 6.72 12.89
N TYR A 287 -6.41 6.39 11.94
CA TYR A 287 -5.35 7.28 11.45
C TYR A 287 -5.91 8.52 10.74
N LEU A 288 -6.91 8.33 9.89
CA LEU A 288 -7.61 9.44 9.22
C LEU A 288 -8.38 10.32 10.21
N ASN A 289 -8.86 9.76 11.31
CA ASN A 289 -9.50 10.47 12.42
C ASN A 289 -8.51 11.07 13.44
N GLN A 290 -7.20 10.99 13.17
CA GLN A 290 -6.14 11.53 14.04
C GLN A 290 -6.18 10.96 15.47
N ALA A 291 -6.54 9.68 15.61
CA ALA A 291 -6.63 9.00 16.89
C ALA A 291 -5.27 9.01 17.62
N ARG A 292 -5.26 9.41 18.89
CA ARG A 292 -4.03 9.66 19.65
C ARG A 292 -3.25 8.41 20.02
N TYR A 293 -3.91 7.25 20.08
CA TYR A 293 -3.25 5.98 20.39
C TYR A 293 -2.38 5.50 19.20
N VAL A 294 -2.64 5.99 17.99
CA VAL A 294 -1.87 5.63 16.81
C VAL A 294 -0.51 6.30 16.91
N GLU A 295 0.46 5.53 17.38
CA GLU A 295 1.85 5.94 17.53
C GLU A 295 2.73 5.15 16.56
N ASP A 296 3.58 5.85 15.82
CA ASP A 296 4.51 5.22 14.88
C ASP A 296 5.75 4.66 15.59
N ASP A 297 6.53 3.86 14.88
CA ASP A 297 7.73 3.18 15.41
C ASP A 297 8.82 4.15 15.91
N SER A 298 8.68 5.46 15.65
CA SER A 298 9.55 6.52 16.17
C SER A 298 9.00 7.23 17.42
N GLY A 299 7.79 6.87 17.88
CA GLY A 299 7.11 7.48 19.01
C GLY A 299 6.30 8.73 18.67
N ARG A 300 6.02 9.00 17.39
CA ARG A 300 5.16 10.10 16.97
C ARG A 300 3.69 9.65 16.97
N ALA A 301 2.89 10.24 17.83
CA ALA A 301 1.46 9.97 17.95
C ALA A 301 0.60 10.80 16.98
N GLY A 302 -0.63 10.33 16.73
CA GLY A 302 -1.64 10.95 15.91
C GLY A 302 -1.57 10.53 14.43
N GLY A 303 -2.60 10.90 13.69
CA GLY A 303 -2.81 10.50 12.31
C GLY A 303 -2.40 11.53 11.26
N LEU A 304 -3.00 11.40 10.08
CA LEU A 304 -2.75 12.25 8.92
C LEU A 304 -3.46 13.59 9.07
N HIS A 305 -2.78 14.70 8.73
CA HIS A 305 -3.39 16.04 8.71
C HIS A 305 -4.67 16.05 7.86
N GLU A 306 -5.70 16.78 8.32
CA GLU A 306 -7.06 16.72 7.76
C GLU A 306 -7.15 17.09 6.26
N ASP A 307 -6.32 18.02 5.80
CA ASP A 307 -6.33 18.47 4.40
C ASP A 307 -5.34 17.70 3.49
N ALA A 308 -4.52 16.80 4.05
CA ALA A 308 -3.51 16.10 3.27
C ALA A 308 -4.17 15.15 2.26
N PRO A 309 -3.81 15.24 0.96
CA PRO A 309 -4.25 14.28 -0.03
C PRO A 309 -3.53 12.94 0.18
N PHE A 310 -4.26 11.84 -0.02
CA PHE A 310 -3.72 10.51 0.17
C PHE A 310 -4.34 9.47 -0.77
N VAL A 311 -3.69 8.33 -0.87
CA VAL A 311 -4.24 7.08 -1.41
C VAL A 311 -3.99 5.95 -0.41
N VAL A 312 -5.03 5.21 -0.01
CA VAL A 312 -4.88 3.96 0.74
C VAL A 312 -4.69 2.84 -0.28
N MET A 313 -3.61 2.06 -0.16
CA MET A 313 -3.24 1.04 -1.13
C MET A 313 -2.89 -0.29 -0.45
N GLY A 314 -3.26 -1.38 -1.10
CA GLY A 314 -2.82 -2.73 -0.73
C GLY A 314 -3.89 -3.79 -0.89
N ASP A 315 -3.46 -5.02 -0.68
CA ASP A 315 -4.33 -6.15 -0.42
C ASP A 315 -4.80 -6.07 1.04
N LEU A 316 -6.02 -5.57 1.25
CA LEU A 316 -6.60 -5.43 2.59
C LEU A 316 -7.22 -6.75 3.10
N ASN A 317 -7.27 -7.79 2.27
CA ASN A 317 -7.85 -9.09 2.63
C ASN A 317 -9.28 -8.98 3.22
N ALA A 318 -10.06 -8.04 2.74
CA ALA A 318 -11.38 -7.73 3.28
C ALA A 318 -12.34 -7.32 2.14
N ASP A 319 -13.30 -8.18 1.85
CA ASP A 319 -14.34 -7.93 0.86
C ASP A 319 -15.52 -7.22 1.53
N PRO A 320 -15.98 -6.04 1.05
CA PRO A 320 -17.08 -5.30 1.65
C PRO A 320 -18.42 -6.03 1.50
N ASP A 321 -18.56 -6.93 0.53
CA ASP A 321 -19.79 -7.68 0.27
C ASP A 321 -19.90 -8.97 1.10
N ASP A 322 -18.78 -9.44 1.71
CA ASP A 322 -18.83 -10.54 2.68
C ASP A 322 -19.71 -10.17 3.88
N ALA A 323 -20.70 -11.00 4.17
CA ALA A 323 -21.67 -10.79 5.25
C ALA A 323 -21.08 -10.84 6.67
N SER A 324 -19.80 -11.15 6.83
CA SER A 324 -19.13 -11.18 8.13
C SER A 324 -19.10 -9.80 8.79
N ILE A 325 -19.38 -9.77 10.10
CA ILE A 325 -19.28 -8.54 10.91
C ILE A 325 -17.87 -7.95 10.92
N PHE A 326 -16.86 -8.78 10.73
CA PHE A 326 -15.46 -8.32 10.67
C PHE A 326 -15.15 -7.47 9.42
N ARG A 327 -16.05 -7.44 8.42
CA ARG A 327 -15.93 -6.56 7.24
C ARG A 327 -16.44 -5.14 7.48
N ASP A 328 -16.95 -4.86 8.66
CA ASP A 328 -17.36 -3.48 9.00
C ASP A 328 -16.21 -2.48 8.95
N ALA A 329 -14.97 -2.91 9.22
CA ALA A 329 -13.81 -2.02 9.15
C ALA A 329 -13.56 -1.54 7.71
N VAL A 330 -13.58 -2.42 6.71
CA VAL A 330 -13.39 -2.02 5.31
C VAL A 330 -14.58 -1.18 4.81
N ARG A 331 -15.81 -1.50 5.22
CA ARG A 331 -16.98 -0.67 4.90
C ARG A 331 -16.86 0.73 5.51
N ARG A 332 -16.38 0.85 6.75
CA ARG A 332 -16.11 2.15 7.41
C ARG A 332 -14.98 2.91 6.72
N LEU A 333 -13.94 2.21 6.25
CA LEU A 333 -12.86 2.85 5.52
C LEU A 333 -13.35 3.41 4.17
N ILE A 334 -14.09 2.60 3.40
CA ILE A 334 -14.68 3.03 2.11
C ILE A 334 -15.68 4.18 2.34
N GLY A 335 -16.52 4.10 3.37
CA GLY A 335 -17.52 5.13 3.72
C GLY A 335 -16.99 6.31 4.52
N HIS A 336 -15.67 6.44 4.72
CA HIS A 336 -15.09 7.53 5.49
C HIS A 336 -15.17 8.85 4.72
N ASP A 337 -15.57 9.96 5.37
CA ASP A 337 -15.78 11.28 4.72
C ASP A 337 -14.55 11.78 3.93
N ARG A 338 -13.35 11.40 4.32
CA ARG A 338 -12.09 11.74 3.65
C ARG A 338 -11.70 10.79 2.51
N VAL A 339 -12.42 9.70 2.30
CA VAL A 339 -12.17 8.72 1.24
C VAL A 339 -13.19 8.91 0.13
N ASN A 340 -12.76 8.89 -1.13
CA ASN A 340 -13.65 8.84 -2.28
C ASN A 340 -14.05 7.38 -2.55
N GLY A 341 -14.97 6.87 -1.74
CA GLY A 341 -15.46 5.49 -1.81
C GLY A 341 -16.38 5.18 -2.99
N ASP A 342 -16.82 6.21 -3.72
CA ASP A 342 -17.63 6.03 -4.94
C ASP A 342 -16.79 5.53 -6.12
N VAL A 343 -15.47 5.58 -6.02
CA VAL A 343 -14.56 5.05 -7.04
C VAL A 343 -14.39 3.55 -6.83
N VAL A 344 -14.99 2.78 -7.71
CA VAL A 344 -14.86 1.33 -7.76
C VAL A 344 -14.10 0.96 -9.03
N PRO A 345 -12.83 0.52 -8.93
CA PRO A 345 -12.10 0.00 -10.07
C PRO A 345 -12.78 -1.28 -10.59
N GLU A 346 -12.98 -1.37 -11.90
CA GLU A 346 -13.65 -2.50 -12.53
C GLU A 346 -12.83 -3.05 -13.69
N ALA A 347 -12.99 -4.32 -13.98
CA ALA A 347 -12.48 -4.94 -15.19
C ALA A 347 -13.21 -4.36 -16.41
N SER A 348 -12.49 -4.23 -17.53
CA SER A 348 -13.14 -3.76 -18.76
C SER A 348 -14.27 -4.71 -19.18
N PRO A 349 -15.35 -4.23 -19.84
CA PRO A 349 -16.46 -5.07 -20.25
C PRO A 349 -16.05 -6.28 -21.11
N ALA A 350 -14.97 -6.14 -21.89
CA ALA A 350 -14.44 -7.24 -22.68
C ALA A 350 -13.81 -8.32 -21.80
N ARG A 351 -13.10 -7.94 -20.71
CA ARG A 351 -12.50 -8.88 -19.77
C ARG A 351 -13.55 -9.53 -18.90
N GLN A 352 -14.56 -8.78 -18.49
CA GLN A 352 -15.71 -9.30 -17.76
C GLN A 352 -16.48 -10.36 -18.57
N ALA A 353 -16.59 -10.17 -19.88
CA ALA A 353 -17.23 -11.16 -20.77
C ALA A 353 -16.41 -12.44 -20.95
N ASP A 354 -15.08 -12.37 -20.80
CA ASP A 354 -14.19 -13.54 -20.86
C ASP A 354 -14.22 -14.37 -19.57
N ASP A 355 -14.60 -13.75 -18.44
CA ASP A 355 -14.60 -14.37 -17.10
C ASP A 355 -15.89 -14.00 -16.36
N PRO A 356 -17.02 -14.62 -16.78
CA PRO A 356 -18.35 -14.21 -16.34
C PRO A 356 -18.70 -14.67 -14.90
N ASP A 357 -17.88 -15.53 -14.31
CA ASP A 357 -18.07 -16.00 -12.93
C ASP A 357 -17.57 -14.97 -11.91
N LEU A 358 -16.67 -14.05 -12.32
CA LEU A 358 -16.19 -12.97 -11.49
C LEU A 358 -17.08 -11.72 -11.63
N ASP A 359 -17.29 -10.99 -10.53
CA ASP A 359 -17.89 -9.67 -10.58
C ASP A 359 -16.91 -8.64 -11.19
N PRO A 360 -17.38 -7.51 -11.77
CA PRO A 360 -16.50 -6.52 -12.41
C PRO A 360 -15.39 -6.01 -11.52
N ASP A 361 -15.63 -5.83 -10.23
CA ASP A 361 -14.71 -5.29 -9.24
C ASP A 361 -13.94 -6.36 -8.43
N ASP A 362 -14.14 -7.65 -8.71
CA ASP A 362 -13.31 -8.69 -8.13
C ASP A 362 -11.85 -8.50 -8.50
N THR A 363 -10.99 -8.47 -7.49
CA THR A 363 -9.55 -8.27 -7.63
C THR A 363 -8.75 -9.55 -7.46
N ALA A 364 -9.41 -10.65 -7.10
CA ALA A 364 -8.83 -11.97 -6.88
C ALA A 364 -9.58 -13.06 -7.64
N GLN A 365 -8.90 -14.18 -7.93
CA GLN A 365 -9.46 -15.29 -8.71
C GLN A 365 -10.56 -16.10 -7.98
N TRP A 366 -10.73 -15.84 -6.67
CA TRP A 366 -11.74 -16.50 -5.82
C TRP A 366 -12.98 -15.64 -5.55
N GLU A 367 -13.38 -14.82 -6.51
CA GLU A 367 -14.62 -14.03 -6.44
C GLU A 367 -14.64 -13.07 -5.23
N ALA A 368 -13.63 -12.20 -5.11
CA ALA A 368 -13.53 -11.27 -4.01
C ALA A 368 -12.81 -9.97 -4.40
N ARG A 369 -13.28 -8.85 -3.87
CA ARG A 369 -12.61 -7.55 -3.90
C ARG A 369 -11.77 -7.37 -2.63
N VAL A 370 -10.47 -7.61 -2.72
CA VAL A 370 -9.54 -7.53 -1.57
C VAL A 370 -8.40 -6.53 -1.76
N ASP A 371 -8.09 -6.16 -3.00
CA ASP A 371 -7.05 -5.19 -3.35
C ASP A 371 -7.66 -3.81 -3.59
N TYR A 372 -7.08 -2.79 -3.00
CA TYR A 372 -7.64 -1.45 -2.99
C TYR A 372 -6.63 -0.38 -3.41
N VAL A 373 -7.11 0.60 -4.16
CA VAL A 373 -6.53 1.93 -4.31
C VAL A 373 -7.65 2.93 -4.02
N LEU A 374 -7.71 3.46 -2.80
CA LEU A 374 -8.75 4.36 -2.32
C LEU A 374 -8.20 5.79 -2.25
N PRO A 375 -8.53 6.67 -3.19
CA PRO A 375 -8.08 8.05 -3.16
C PRO A 375 -8.83 8.86 -2.09
N SER A 376 -8.20 9.89 -1.57
CA SER A 376 -8.88 10.86 -0.70
C SER A 376 -9.93 11.68 -1.47
N SER A 377 -10.96 12.13 -0.74
CA SER A 377 -12.10 12.87 -1.32
C SER A 377 -11.73 14.23 -1.92
N ASN A 378 -10.55 14.77 -1.62
CA ASN A 378 -10.02 16.00 -2.20
C ASN A 378 -9.20 15.77 -3.49
N LEU A 379 -9.13 14.53 -4.01
CA LEU A 379 -8.51 14.19 -5.28
C LEU A 379 -9.57 14.00 -6.38
N SER A 380 -9.26 14.49 -7.58
CA SER A 380 -10.08 14.24 -8.77
C SER A 380 -9.66 12.92 -9.41
N VAL A 381 -10.56 11.94 -9.49
CA VAL A 381 -10.29 10.68 -10.19
C VAL A 381 -10.59 10.83 -11.67
N GLN A 382 -9.65 10.40 -12.51
CA GLN A 382 -9.75 10.52 -13.98
C GLN A 382 -10.12 9.18 -14.61
N ASP A 383 -9.57 8.08 -14.10
CA ASP A 383 -9.79 6.72 -14.58
C ASP A 383 -9.45 5.72 -13.47
N ALA A 384 -9.97 4.50 -13.56
CA ALA A 384 -9.70 3.42 -12.62
C ALA A 384 -9.95 2.06 -13.27
N GLY A 385 -9.32 1.00 -12.80
CA GLY A 385 -9.60 -0.32 -13.33
C GLY A 385 -8.92 -1.46 -12.60
N VAL A 386 -9.46 -2.65 -12.86
CA VAL A 386 -8.86 -3.95 -12.56
C VAL A 386 -8.33 -4.54 -13.87
N TRP A 387 -7.05 -4.86 -13.90
CA TRP A 387 -6.48 -5.47 -15.10
C TRP A 387 -6.59 -7.00 -15.04
N ARG A 388 -7.38 -7.59 -15.92
CA ARG A 388 -7.48 -9.04 -16.07
C ARG A 388 -6.84 -9.49 -17.39
N PRO A 389 -6.09 -10.62 -17.41
CA PRO A 389 -5.48 -11.14 -18.64
C PRO A 389 -6.55 -11.62 -19.62
N THR A 390 -6.20 -11.68 -20.90
CA THR A 390 -7.04 -12.42 -21.86
C THR A 390 -6.90 -13.92 -21.62
N PRO A 391 -7.93 -14.75 -21.88
CA PRO A 391 -7.83 -16.21 -21.74
C PRO A 391 -6.66 -16.82 -22.51
N ALA A 392 -6.35 -16.27 -23.69
CA ALA A 392 -5.22 -16.72 -24.51
C ALA A 392 -3.85 -16.31 -23.94
N ALA A 393 -3.81 -15.38 -23.00
CA ALA A 393 -2.58 -14.89 -22.35
C ALA A 393 -2.39 -15.46 -20.93
N VAL A 394 -3.30 -16.31 -20.45
CA VAL A 394 -3.14 -17.00 -19.16
C VAL A 394 -2.11 -18.11 -19.34
N PRO A 395 -0.94 -18.01 -18.68
CA PRO A 395 0.06 -19.08 -18.75
C PRO A 395 -0.35 -20.29 -17.91
N ASP A 396 0.26 -21.45 -18.17
CA ASP A 396 0.07 -22.67 -17.36
C ASP A 396 0.39 -22.44 -15.88
N VAL A 397 1.35 -21.57 -15.59
CA VAL A 397 1.65 -21.08 -14.24
C VAL A 397 1.18 -19.62 -14.14
N PRO A 398 0.15 -19.33 -13.34
CA PRO A 398 -0.32 -17.96 -13.11
C PRO A 398 0.80 -17.05 -12.60
N VAL A 399 0.69 -15.76 -12.85
CA VAL A 399 1.61 -14.79 -12.25
C VAL A 399 1.27 -14.56 -10.78
N SER A 400 0.00 -14.52 -10.48
CA SER A 400 -0.60 -14.36 -9.16
C SER A 400 -2.06 -14.79 -9.23
N ASP A 401 -2.64 -15.10 -8.11
CA ASP A 401 -4.08 -15.29 -7.89
C ASP A 401 -4.83 -13.96 -7.67
N HIS A 402 -4.11 -12.83 -7.68
CA HIS A 402 -4.66 -11.47 -7.68
C HIS A 402 -4.52 -10.79 -9.05
N PHE A 403 -5.29 -9.72 -9.24
CA PHE A 403 -5.22 -8.84 -10.39
C PHE A 403 -4.69 -7.45 -10.00
N PRO A 404 -3.89 -6.78 -10.85
CA PRO A 404 -3.50 -5.38 -10.62
C PRO A 404 -4.71 -4.46 -10.57
N VAL A 405 -4.73 -3.58 -9.57
CA VAL A 405 -5.76 -2.54 -9.38
C VAL A 405 -5.11 -1.17 -9.45
N TRP A 406 -5.69 -0.25 -10.22
CA TRP A 406 -5.12 1.08 -10.41
C TRP A 406 -6.19 2.17 -10.43
N VAL A 407 -5.76 3.38 -10.05
CA VAL A 407 -6.57 4.61 -10.12
C VAL A 407 -5.68 5.75 -10.60
N ASP A 408 -6.17 6.51 -11.58
CA ASP A 408 -5.56 7.76 -12.03
C ASP A 408 -6.16 8.93 -11.26
N VAL A 409 -5.34 9.57 -10.44
CA VAL A 409 -5.74 10.73 -9.67
C VAL A 409 -5.10 12.00 -10.21
N ARG A 410 -5.83 13.09 -10.12
CA ARG A 410 -5.33 14.44 -10.36
C ARG A 410 -5.25 15.17 -9.04
N VAL A 411 -4.05 15.63 -8.73
CA VAL A 411 -3.77 16.44 -7.55
C VAL A 411 -3.78 17.91 -7.99
N GLU A 412 -4.63 18.72 -7.35
CA GLU A 412 -4.68 20.16 -7.60
C GLU A 412 -3.76 20.86 -6.60
N PRO A 413 -2.95 21.85 -7.04
CA PRO A 413 -2.01 22.56 -6.18
C PRO A 413 -2.68 23.44 -5.13
#